data_efdd40a25ab18494bc665077fd788a9a
#
_entry.id   efdd40a25ab18494bc665077fd788a9a
#
_cell.length_a   1.000
_cell.length_b   1.000
_cell.length_c   1.000
_cell.angle_alpha   90.00
_cell.angle_beta   90.00
_cell.angle_gamma   90.00
#
_symmetry.space_group_name_H-M   'P 1'
#
loop_
_entity.id
_entity.type
_entity.pdbx_description
1 polymer ?
#
loop_
_entity_poly.entity_id
_entity_poly.type
_entity_poly.pdbx_seq_one_letter_code
_entity_poly.pdbx_strand_id
1 'polypeptide(L)'
;MRRLLESGKDLGLDIQIRHGDTPTTARAKQAKSPPDMLITTPETLQAILPGKRMKEHLRNVRWLIVDEIHELATDKRGVQLSVALERLRRLVGHDFQRVGLSATVGEAEKISKFLTGSSGEARILKSAELRNLDVKVEHVNPSKSDYDDAKNLGIPPATVGRVRRICELISEQRSTLVFTNTREHAEALGSQINAIGCKILVKVHHDSLSREIREQVEAEFQEGKVKGVICTSSLELGIDVGTVDLVIQYMSPREATRMIQRIGRSGHQLTSSPRGHIITTWADDILESAVLVSRAKKGQLEELKIHYNALDVLAHQIVGLILDTRKIALDEAYNIVRGAYPYGNLEPETFYSVIQQLQQQRIVRMTGEILYTKFPRIFRYYYENLSMIPDVKKYKVFDFALKRHLGTLDQEFVARRCHTGTEFIMHGSTWRVICVDDDKLSVEVEASAPTLKAIPSWEGEIIPVEHEVAMQVGRLRDTFSRAVDSSEELQKLSKNLDINDNATSRVKETVETHIRDYPLPTNDQIVIERFENCIVIHACFGNLVNETLALILATLLQAKSGLNILTQVDAYRIAIVTPVKLDPNSLANELLKLSPDEVSTIIGSAVESTELFAWRHWHIAKRFGAVESKAD
;
A
#
# COMPACT_ATOMS: atom_id res chain seq x y z
N MET A 1 12.37 17.95 4.78
CA MET A 1 13.77 17.71 5.19
C MET A 1 14.68 18.91 4.94
N ARG A 2 14.76 19.52 3.73
CA ARG A 2 15.57 20.77 3.50
C ARG A 2 15.23 21.88 4.49
N ARG A 3 13.95 22.21 4.67
CA ARG A 3 13.49 23.23 5.63
C ARG A 3 13.92 22.93 7.07
N LEU A 4 13.87 21.68 7.51
CA LEU A 4 14.35 21.27 8.84
C LEU A 4 15.86 21.52 9.01
N LEU A 5 16.65 21.19 7.98
CA LEU A 5 18.09 21.44 7.98
C LEU A 5 18.43 22.94 7.97
N GLU A 6 17.66 23.76 7.24
CA GLU A 6 17.78 25.21 7.20
C GLU A 6 17.40 25.84 8.54
N SER A 7 16.22 25.49 9.08
CA SER A 7 15.78 25.95 10.42
C SER A 7 16.76 25.54 11.53
N GLY A 8 17.35 24.34 11.43
CA GLY A 8 18.38 23.92 12.37
C GLY A 8 19.62 24.81 12.35
N LYS A 9 20.08 25.21 11.15
CA LYS A 9 21.20 26.14 11.01
C LYS A 9 20.88 27.51 11.62
N ASP A 10 19.67 28.01 11.41
CA ASP A 10 19.23 29.28 11.97
C ASP A 10 19.18 29.27 13.50
N LEU A 11 18.90 28.09 14.08
CA LEU A 11 18.87 27.87 15.53
C LEU A 11 20.25 27.44 16.09
N GLY A 12 21.28 27.30 15.27
CA GLY A 12 22.61 26.83 15.68
C GLY A 12 22.67 25.35 16.06
N LEU A 13 21.72 24.54 15.58
CA LEU A 13 21.65 23.10 15.83
C LEU A 13 22.32 22.30 14.69
N ASP A 14 23.16 21.34 15.03
CA ASP A 14 23.71 20.37 14.08
C ASP A 14 22.68 19.27 13.83
N ILE A 15 22.00 19.32 12.66
CA ILE A 15 21.03 18.32 12.23
C ILE A 15 21.66 17.49 11.10
N GLN A 16 21.75 16.18 11.29
CA GLN A 16 22.33 15.27 10.29
C GLN A 16 21.39 14.11 9.96
N ILE A 17 21.56 13.59 8.74
CA ILE A 17 20.77 12.48 8.20
C ILE A 17 21.64 11.23 8.15
N ARG A 18 21.05 10.08 8.58
CA ARG A 18 21.69 8.78 8.48
C ARG A 18 20.68 7.72 8.05
N HIS A 19 20.90 7.14 6.88
CA HIS A 19 20.11 6.05 6.30
C HIS A 19 21.01 5.06 5.54
N GLY A 20 20.45 4.07 4.89
CA GLY A 20 21.17 3.03 4.15
C GLY A 20 22.21 3.57 3.16
N ASP A 21 21.87 4.64 2.43
CA ASP A 21 22.73 5.24 1.38
C ASP A 21 23.71 6.30 1.90
N THR A 22 23.72 6.59 3.21
CA THR A 22 24.67 7.56 3.77
C THR A 22 26.11 7.06 3.59
N PRO A 23 27.01 7.84 2.95
CA PRO A 23 28.38 7.43 2.69
C PRO A 23 29.13 7.01 3.96
N THR A 24 30.03 6.05 3.85
CA THR A 24 30.82 5.53 4.99
C THR A 24 31.66 6.61 5.67
N THR A 25 32.17 7.58 4.89
CA THR A 25 32.91 8.75 5.40
C THR A 25 32.05 9.64 6.28
N ALA A 26 30.81 9.92 5.85
CA ALA A 26 29.85 10.68 6.63
C ALA A 26 29.44 9.94 7.92
N ARG A 27 29.17 8.62 7.81
CA ARG A 27 28.89 7.77 8.99
C ARG A 27 30.06 7.77 10.00
N ALA A 28 31.30 7.74 9.51
CA ALA A 28 32.48 7.79 10.37
C ALA A 28 32.62 9.15 11.07
N LYS A 29 32.30 10.27 10.38
CA LYS A 29 32.28 11.62 10.96
C LYS A 29 31.21 11.73 12.05
N GLN A 30 30.00 11.28 11.79
CA GLN A 30 28.88 11.25 12.76
C GLN A 30 29.23 10.45 14.02
N ALA A 31 29.99 9.35 13.87
CA ALA A 31 30.40 8.54 14.99
C ALA A 31 31.48 9.19 15.85
N LYS A 32 32.24 10.17 15.32
CA LYS A 32 33.25 10.96 16.06
C LYS A 32 32.65 12.22 16.69
N SER A 33 31.79 12.89 15.94
CA SER A 33 31.08 14.11 16.34
C SER A 33 29.59 13.92 16.09
N PRO A 34 28.83 13.49 17.11
CA PRO A 34 27.39 13.24 16.96
C PRO A 34 26.64 14.57 16.78
N PRO A 35 25.57 14.58 15.95
CA PRO A 35 24.73 15.74 15.79
C PRO A 35 23.83 15.96 17.02
N ASP A 36 23.29 17.18 17.16
CA ASP A 36 22.26 17.50 18.14
C ASP A 36 20.93 16.81 17.81
N MET A 37 20.62 16.69 16.51
CA MET A 37 19.46 15.94 16.01
C MET A 37 19.87 14.97 14.90
N LEU A 38 19.52 13.69 15.07
CA LEU A 38 19.76 12.64 14.07
C LEU A 38 18.44 12.24 13.40
N ILE A 39 18.32 12.50 12.10
CA ILE A 39 17.20 11.99 11.28
C ILE A 39 17.61 10.63 10.72
N THR A 40 16.82 9.60 11.00
CA THR A 40 17.19 8.23 10.64
C THR A 40 15.98 7.36 10.29
N THR A 41 16.21 6.17 9.74
CA THR A 41 15.18 5.17 9.45
C THR A 41 15.15 4.09 10.54
N PRO A 42 14.03 3.35 10.68
CA PRO A 42 13.93 2.23 11.61
C PRO A 42 15.07 1.23 11.48
N GLU A 43 15.44 0.86 10.25
CA GLU A 43 16.51 -0.09 9.95
C GLU A 43 17.88 0.44 10.39
N THR A 44 18.11 1.72 10.21
CA THR A 44 19.38 2.35 10.65
C THR A 44 19.47 2.39 12.17
N LEU A 45 18.37 2.62 12.89
CA LEU A 45 18.34 2.52 14.35
C LEU A 45 18.71 1.10 14.80
N GLN A 46 18.16 0.06 14.15
CA GLN A 46 18.53 -1.34 14.39
C GLN A 46 20.04 -1.56 14.21
N ALA A 47 20.64 -0.97 13.17
CA ALA A 47 22.07 -1.11 12.91
C ALA A 47 22.96 -0.36 13.93
N ILE A 48 22.47 0.72 14.53
CA ILE A 48 23.20 1.55 15.50
C ILE A 48 23.19 0.91 16.89
N LEU A 49 22.08 0.35 17.35
CA LEU A 49 21.89 -0.17 18.71
C LEU A 49 22.96 -1.21 19.12
N PRO A 50 23.36 -2.21 18.28
CA PRO A 50 24.45 -3.12 18.62
C PRO A 50 25.84 -2.51 18.45
N GLY A 51 25.93 -1.33 17.84
CA GLY A 51 27.19 -0.65 17.54
C GLY A 51 27.94 -0.18 18.80
N LYS A 52 29.17 0.24 18.63
CA LYS A 52 29.99 0.72 19.77
C LYS A 52 29.91 2.24 19.95
N ARG A 53 30.28 3.01 18.92
CA ARG A 53 30.42 4.49 19.03
C ARG A 53 29.09 5.23 19.01
N MET A 54 28.28 5.01 17.98
CA MET A 54 27.00 5.69 17.86
C MET A 54 26.02 5.33 18.99
N LYS A 55 26.09 4.10 19.49
CA LYS A 55 25.32 3.64 20.64
C LYS A 55 25.54 4.50 21.88
N GLU A 56 26.81 4.86 22.18
CA GLU A 56 27.10 5.69 23.36
C GLU A 56 26.47 7.08 23.26
N HIS A 57 26.36 7.64 22.05
CA HIS A 57 25.67 8.91 21.83
C HIS A 57 24.16 8.82 22.04
N LEU A 58 23.56 7.66 21.72
CA LEU A 58 22.13 7.43 21.95
C LEU A 58 21.74 7.37 23.44
N ARG A 59 22.70 7.21 24.37
CA ARG A 59 22.45 7.29 25.82
C ARG A 59 21.93 8.66 26.27
N ASN A 60 22.17 9.70 25.49
CA ASN A 60 21.78 11.07 25.80
C ASN A 60 20.46 11.48 25.14
N VAL A 61 19.74 10.57 24.50
CA VAL A 61 18.45 10.85 23.88
C VAL A 61 17.43 11.31 24.92
N ARG A 62 16.84 12.49 24.69
CA ARG A 62 15.79 13.09 25.53
C ARG A 62 14.46 13.14 24.80
N TRP A 63 14.49 13.26 23.47
CA TRP A 63 13.31 13.36 22.61
C TRP A 63 13.43 12.39 21.45
N LEU A 64 12.32 11.75 21.12
CA LEU A 64 12.17 10.91 19.94
C LEU A 64 10.93 11.36 19.17
N ILE A 65 11.08 11.59 17.88
CA ILE A 65 9.97 11.92 16.99
C ILE A 65 9.83 10.79 15.98
N VAL A 66 8.62 10.23 15.87
CA VAL A 66 8.26 9.27 14.84
C VAL A 66 7.28 9.94 13.89
N ASP A 67 7.75 10.20 12.69
CA ASP A 67 6.94 10.79 11.63
C ASP A 67 6.15 9.71 10.89
N GLU A 68 4.93 10.04 10.41
CA GLU A 68 3.99 9.12 9.74
C GLU A 68 3.82 7.79 10.50
N ILE A 69 3.69 7.86 11.84
CA ILE A 69 3.66 6.68 12.71
C ILE A 69 2.56 5.69 12.35
N HIS A 70 1.46 6.14 11.76
CA HIS A 70 0.35 5.29 11.33
C HIS A 70 0.75 4.31 10.22
N GLU A 71 1.62 4.71 9.29
CA GLU A 71 2.16 3.84 8.26
C GLU A 71 3.06 2.75 8.87
N LEU A 72 3.90 3.14 9.83
CA LEU A 72 4.75 2.19 10.53
C LEU A 72 3.94 1.20 11.39
N ALA A 73 2.85 1.63 12.00
CA ALA A 73 2.05 0.77 12.88
C ALA A 73 1.41 -0.42 12.13
N THR A 74 1.17 -0.29 10.84
CA THR A 74 0.57 -1.34 9.99
C THR A 74 1.59 -2.25 9.31
N ASP A 75 2.90 -1.99 9.48
CA ASP A 75 3.99 -2.75 8.86
C ASP A 75 4.82 -3.48 9.93
N LYS A 76 5.42 -4.61 9.57
CA LYS A 76 6.42 -5.32 10.38
C LYS A 76 7.67 -4.48 10.70
N ARG A 77 8.01 -3.50 9.87
CA ARG A 77 9.06 -2.51 10.14
C ARG A 77 8.73 -1.69 11.39
N GLY A 78 7.48 -1.32 11.57
CA GLY A 78 7.06 -0.63 12.77
C GLY A 78 7.03 -1.53 14.00
N VAL A 79 6.62 -2.81 13.85
CA VAL A 79 6.74 -3.79 14.96
C VAL A 79 8.20 -3.92 15.38
N GLN A 80 9.13 -3.95 14.43
CA GLN A 80 10.57 -3.94 14.69
C GLN A 80 11.00 -2.65 15.40
N LEU A 81 10.49 -1.49 14.96
CA LEU A 81 10.77 -0.19 15.60
C LEU A 81 10.26 -0.17 17.04
N SER A 82 9.04 -0.65 17.30
CA SER A 82 8.45 -0.61 18.64
C SER A 82 9.33 -1.34 19.68
N VAL A 83 9.88 -2.51 19.32
CA VAL A 83 10.85 -3.20 20.20
C VAL A 83 12.19 -2.45 20.27
N ALA A 84 12.65 -1.84 19.16
CA ALA A 84 13.87 -1.02 19.19
C ALA A 84 13.75 0.18 20.13
N LEU A 85 12.54 0.77 20.28
CA LEU A 85 12.29 1.85 21.23
C LEU A 85 12.42 1.37 22.67
N GLU A 86 11.99 0.16 23.00
CA GLU A 86 12.19 -0.43 24.33
C GLU A 86 13.68 -0.78 24.58
N ARG A 87 14.39 -1.26 23.55
CA ARG A 87 15.85 -1.45 23.60
C ARG A 87 16.58 -0.11 23.82
N LEU A 88 16.13 0.96 23.16
CA LEU A 88 16.65 2.31 23.33
C LEU A 88 16.37 2.83 24.76
N ARG A 89 15.16 2.63 25.29
CA ARG A 89 14.79 3.00 26.68
C ARG A 89 15.72 2.31 27.69
N ARG A 90 15.97 1.02 27.49
CA ARG A 90 16.94 0.29 28.31
C ARG A 90 18.36 0.88 28.22
N LEU A 91 18.81 1.26 27.01
CA LEU A 91 20.13 1.85 26.79
C LEU A 91 20.29 3.21 27.47
N VAL A 92 19.27 4.05 27.38
CA VAL A 92 19.22 5.41 27.99
C VAL A 92 19.15 5.30 29.52
N GLY A 93 18.47 4.28 30.06
CA GLY A 93 18.33 4.04 31.49
C GLY A 93 17.20 4.82 32.19
N HIS A 94 16.50 5.70 31.46
CA HIS A 94 15.32 6.42 31.90
C HIS A 94 14.35 6.57 30.72
N ASP A 95 13.12 7.00 30.97
CA ASP A 95 12.18 7.29 29.91
C ASP A 95 12.50 8.65 29.24
N PHE A 96 12.22 8.74 27.94
CA PHE A 96 12.40 9.94 27.14
C PHE A 96 11.09 10.32 26.48
N GLN A 97 10.91 11.61 26.19
CA GLN A 97 9.69 12.08 25.56
C GLN A 97 9.56 11.52 24.13
N ARG A 98 8.41 10.91 23.85
CA ARG A 98 8.07 10.35 22.54
C ARG A 98 6.99 11.20 21.89
N VAL A 99 7.19 11.60 20.65
CA VAL A 99 6.25 12.37 19.84
C VAL A 99 5.93 11.59 18.58
N GLY A 100 4.67 11.28 18.34
CA GLY A 100 4.19 10.66 17.09
C GLY A 100 3.47 11.70 16.25
N LEU A 101 3.88 11.83 15.00
CA LEU A 101 3.18 12.62 14.00
C LEU A 101 2.42 11.65 13.10
N SER A 102 1.15 11.93 12.88
CA SER A 102 0.26 11.05 12.12
C SER A 102 -0.68 11.87 11.26
N ALA A 103 -1.02 11.35 10.10
CA ALA A 103 -2.23 11.77 9.41
C ALA A 103 -3.47 11.41 10.25
N THR A 104 -4.63 11.75 9.76
CA THR A 104 -5.89 11.36 10.40
C THR A 104 -6.08 9.85 10.33
N VAL A 105 -6.38 9.27 11.47
CA VAL A 105 -6.57 7.82 11.65
C VAL A 105 -7.80 7.56 12.51
N GLY A 106 -8.44 6.41 12.29
CA GLY A 106 -9.62 6.01 13.04
C GLY A 106 -9.32 5.69 14.52
N GLU A 107 -8.16 5.08 14.80
CA GLU A 107 -7.82 4.51 16.11
C GLU A 107 -6.54 5.12 16.70
N ALA A 108 -6.57 6.43 16.98
CA ALA A 108 -5.42 7.16 17.52
C ALA A 108 -4.90 6.60 18.85
N GLU A 109 -5.76 5.96 19.63
CA GLU A 109 -5.42 5.30 20.90
C GLU A 109 -4.50 4.09 20.68
N LYS A 110 -4.73 3.28 19.63
CA LYS A 110 -3.82 2.17 19.27
C LYS A 110 -2.45 2.70 18.84
N ILE A 111 -2.41 3.79 18.06
CA ILE A 111 -1.17 4.43 17.65
C ILE A 111 -0.41 5.01 18.85
N SER A 112 -1.12 5.62 19.81
CA SER A 112 -0.49 6.15 21.00
C SER A 112 0.19 5.05 21.81
N LYS A 113 -0.45 3.90 22.01
CA LYS A 113 0.13 2.72 22.66
C LYS A 113 1.28 2.12 21.85
N PHE A 114 1.16 2.11 20.51
CA PHE A 114 2.25 1.66 19.65
C PHE A 114 3.52 2.52 19.84
N LEU A 115 3.37 3.82 20.03
CA LEU A 115 4.47 4.74 20.29
C LEU A 115 5.06 4.60 21.70
N THR A 116 4.21 4.52 22.72
CA THR A 116 4.60 4.61 24.14
C THR A 116 4.88 3.27 24.79
N GLY A 117 4.49 2.16 24.14
CA GLY A 117 4.59 0.81 24.68
C GLY A 117 3.31 0.37 25.42
N SER A 118 3.34 -0.88 25.92
CA SER A 118 2.16 -1.54 26.51
C SER A 118 1.61 -0.84 27.75
N SER A 119 2.45 -0.18 28.55
CA SER A 119 2.10 0.50 29.78
C SER A 119 2.20 2.03 29.72
N GLY A 120 2.61 2.58 28.55
CA GLY A 120 2.80 4.02 28.40
C GLY A 120 1.49 4.76 28.12
N GLU A 121 1.44 6.03 28.53
CA GLU A 121 0.36 6.95 28.24
C GLU A 121 0.83 8.07 27.31
N ALA A 122 -0.06 8.56 26.45
CA ALA A 122 0.20 9.70 25.59
C ALA A 122 -0.99 10.65 25.56
N ARG A 123 -0.70 11.93 25.41
CA ARG A 123 -1.71 12.94 25.11
C ARG A 123 -1.94 12.98 23.60
N ILE A 124 -3.17 12.70 23.18
CA ILE A 124 -3.58 12.76 21.77
C ILE A 124 -4.09 14.16 21.46
N LEU A 125 -3.47 14.82 20.49
CA LEU A 125 -3.90 16.12 19.97
C LEU A 125 -4.49 15.91 18.57
N LYS A 126 -5.79 16.21 18.42
CA LYS A 126 -6.49 16.10 17.13
C LYS A 126 -6.70 17.50 16.58
N SER A 127 -6.31 17.74 15.30
CA SER A 127 -6.67 18.96 14.59
C SER A 127 -8.15 18.93 14.19
N ALA A 128 -8.81 20.08 14.27
CA ALA A 128 -10.23 20.20 13.89
C ALA A 128 -10.47 20.33 12.37
N GLU A 129 -9.43 20.31 11.55
CA GLU A 129 -9.48 20.73 10.14
C GLU A 129 -10.16 19.75 9.17
N LEU A 130 -10.50 18.54 9.60
CA LEU A 130 -11.14 17.51 8.74
C LEU A 130 -12.58 17.81 8.27
N ARG A 131 -13.20 18.88 8.78
CA ARG A 131 -14.66 19.12 8.56
C ARG A 131 -15.01 19.73 7.20
N ASN A 132 -14.05 20.19 6.41
CA ASN A 132 -14.30 20.95 5.18
C ASN A 132 -13.64 20.31 3.93
N LEU A 133 -13.76 19.01 3.72
CA LEU A 133 -13.33 18.36 2.49
C LEU A 133 -14.28 18.74 1.34
N ASP A 134 -13.79 19.47 0.34
CA ASP A 134 -14.51 19.74 -0.92
C ASP A 134 -14.12 18.68 -1.96
N VAL A 135 -14.87 17.58 -1.99
CA VAL A 135 -14.64 16.45 -2.88
C VAL A 135 -15.84 16.22 -3.76
N LYS A 136 -15.62 16.16 -5.08
CA LYS A 136 -16.63 15.86 -6.08
C LYS A 136 -16.37 14.51 -6.73
N VAL A 137 -17.39 13.67 -6.82
CA VAL A 137 -17.35 12.41 -7.55
C VAL A 137 -17.95 12.63 -8.92
N GLU A 138 -17.14 12.47 -9.97
CA GLU A 138 -17.54 12.73 -11.35
C GLU A 138 -17.47 11.46 -12.21
N HIS A 139 -18.55 11.19 -12.94
CA HIS A 139 -18.55 10.28 -14.08
C HIS A 139 -18.62 11.09 -15.37
N VAL A 140 -17.86 10.64 -16.38
CA VAL A 140 -17.76 11.36 -17.65
C VAL A 140 -18.34 10.52 -18.76
N ASN A 141 -19.42 11.01 -19.38
CA ASN A 141 -19.95 10.42 -20.59
C ASN A 141 -19.15 10.90 -21.80
N PRO A 142 -18.80 10.02 -22.75
CA PRO A 142 -18.07 10.42 -23.95
C PRO A 142 -18.89 11.34 -24.83
N SER A 143 -18.27 12.41 -25.34
CA SER A 143 -18.82 13.31 -26.35
C SER A 143 -18.66 12.73 -27.74
N LYS A 144 -19.32 13.33 -28.75
CA LYS A 144 -19.16 12.90 -30.16
C LYS A 144 -17.69 12.92 -30.61
N SER A 145 -16.94 13.94 -30.24
CA SER A 145 -15.52 14.03 -30.59
C SER A 145 -14.67 12.94 -29.95
N ASP A 146 -15.09 12.40 -28.79
CA ASP A 146 -14.38 11.32 -28.12
C ASP A 146 -14.51 10.00 -28.89
N TYR A 147 -15.64 9.78 -29.59
CA TYR A 147 -15.81 8.61 -30.45
C TYR A 147 -14.90 8.66 -31.70
N ASP A 148 -14.67 9.86 -32.25
CA ASP A 148 -13.80 10.01 -33.43
C ASP A 148 -12.32 9.79 -33.03
N ASP A 149 -11.88 10.38 -31.94
CA ASP A 149 -10.51 10.16 -31.45
C ASP A 149 -10.30 8.73 -30.96
N ALA A 150 -11.29 8.10 -30.36
CA ALA A 150 -11.25 6.72 -29.93
C ALA A 150 -10.91 5.75 -31.09
N LYS A 151 -11.48 5.98 -32.28
CA LYS A 151 -11.19 5.20 -33.49
C LYS A 151 -9.74 5.36 -33.93
N ASN A 152 -9.22 6.60 -33.89
CA ASN A 152 -7.86 6.91 -34.31
C ASN A 152 -6.83 6.36 -33.33
N LEU A 153 -7.14 6.38 -32.03
CA LEU A 153 -6.25 5.99 -30.95
C LEU A 153 -6.36 4.51 -30.57
N GLY A 154 -7.44 3.82 -30.97
CA GLY A 154 -7.70 2.42 -30.62
C GLY A 154 -8.01 2.20 -29.13
N ILE A 155 -8.59 3.20 -28.46
CA ILE A 155 -9.02 3.15 -27.05
C ILE A 155 -10.54 3.39 -26.91
N PRO A 156 -11.18 2.93 -25.81
CA PRO A 156 -12.60 3.16 -25.61
C PRO A 156 -12.96 4.65 -25.55
N PRO A 157 -14.08 5.10 -26.17
CA PRO A 157 -14.51 6.50 -26.13
C PRO A 157 -14.66 7.06 -24.71
N ALA A 158 -15.16 6.24 -23.77
CA ALA A 158 -15.28 6.62 -22.37
C ALA A 158 -13.90 6.92 -21.70
N THR A 159 -12.83 6.28 -22.15
CA THR A 159 -11.48 6.57 -21.70
C THR A 159 -11.00 7.92 -22.24
N VAL A 160 -11.26 8.21 -23.53
CA VAL A 160 -10.93 9.51 -24.13
C VAL A 160 -11.62 10.65 -23.38
N GLY A 161 -12.92 10.51 -23.12
CA GLY A 161 -13.69 11.51 -22.37
C GLY A 161 -13.15 11.78 -20.97
N ARG A 162 -12.79 10.71 -20.21
CA ARG A 162 -12.19 10.86 -18.88
C ARG A 162 -10.82 11.56 -18.94
N VAL A 163 -9.97 11.17 -19.89
CA VAL A 163 -8.65 11.79 -20.05
C VAL A 163 -8.77 13.26 -20.40
N ARG A 164 -9.69 13.64 -21.30
CA ARG A 164 -9.96 15.05 -21.62
C ARG A 164 -10.43 15.83 -20.40
N ARG A 165 -11.36 15.25 -19.61
CA ARG A 165 -11.82 15.90 -18.38
C ARG A 165 -10.69 16.15 -17.39
N ILE A 166 -9.79 15.19 -17.23
CA ILE A 166 -8.57 15.36 -16.41
C ILE A 166 -7.69 16.49 -16.98
N CYS A 167 -7.49 16.53 -18.30
CA CYS A 167 -6.73 17.61 -18.93
C CYS A 167 -7.39 19.00 -18.71
N GLU A 168 -8.69 19.12 -18.81
CA GLU A 168 -9.43 20.34 -18.52
C GLU A 168 -9.17 20.79 -17.08
N LEU A 169 -9.39 19.91 -16.11
CA LEU A 169 -9.17 20.20 -14.70
C LEU A 169 -7.72 20.64 -14.41
N ILE A 170 -6.71 19.99 -15.01
CA ILE A 170 -5.31 20.39 -14.89
C ILE A 170 -5.07 21.78 -15.51
N SER A 171 -5.67 22.04 -16.69
CA SER A 171 -5.45 23.30 -17.41
C SER A 171 -5.93 24.52 -16.64
N GLU A 172 -7.01 24.38 -15.85
CA GLU A 172 -7.63 25.41 -15.01
C GLU A 172 -6.80 25.76 -13.76
N GLN A 173 -5.84 24.92 -13.39
CA GLN A 173 -5.03 25.09 -12.19
C GLN A 173 -3.57 25.43 -12.53
N ARG A 174 -2.82 25.91 -11.52
CA ARG A 174 -1.36 26.11 -11.64
C ARG A 174 -0.61 24.81 -11.35
N SER A 175 -1.10 24.02 -10.41
CA SER A 175 -0.46 22.79 -9.95
C SER A 175 -1.52 21.75 -9.57
N THR A 176 -1.41 20.55 -10.14
CA THR A 176 -2.37 19.46 -9.92
C THR A 176 -1.63 18.14 -9.69
N LEU A 177 -2.01 17.40 -8.66
CA LEU A 177 -1.62 16.00 -8.48
C LEU A 177 -2.76 15.10 -8.96
N VAL A 178 -2.42 14.10 -9.79
CA VAL A 178 -3.38 13.09 -10.26
C VAL A 178 -2.97 11.74 -9.67
N PHE A 179 -3.69 11.29 -8.66
CA PHE A 179 -3.42 10.01 -8.01
C PHE A 179 -4.09 8.84 -8.73
N THR A 180 -3.35 7.76 -8.84
CA THR A 180 -3.83 6.44 -9.28
C THR A 180 -3.48 5.39 -8.22
N ASN A 181 -4.20 4.25 -8.24
CA ASN A 181 -3.94 3.20 -7.25
C ASN A 181 -2.76 2.32 -7.61
N THR A 182 -2.43 2.20 -8.91
CA THR A 182 -1.35 1.36 -9.41
C THR A 182 -0.43 2.13 -10.34
N ARG A 183 0.82 1.67 -10.43
CA ARG A 183 1.82 2.21 -11.37
C ARG A 183 1.37 2.04 -12.82
N GLU A 184 0.70 0.93 -13.11
CA GLU A 184 0.08 0.63 -14.39
C GLU A 184 -0.89 1.72 -14.82
N HIS A 185 -1.83 2.09 -13.96
CA HIS A 185 -2.78 3.16 -14.24
C HIS A 185 -2.08 4.52 -14.39
N ALA A 186 -1.02 4.78 -13.61
CA ALA A 186 -0.27 6.04 -13.73
C ALA A 186 0.42 6.15 -15.10
N GLU A 187 1.08 5.09 -15.55
CA GLU A 187 1.77 5.04 -16.83
C GLU A 187 0.78 5.06 -18.00
N ALA A 188 -0.29 4.27 -17.93
CA ALA A 188 -1.34 4.25 -18.94
C ALA A 188 -1.98 5.64 -19.11
N LEU A 189 -2.34 6.30 -18.00
CA LEU A 189 -2.95 7.62 -18.03
C LEU A 189 -1.97 8.66 -18.60
N GLY A 190 -0.69 8.62 -18.23
CA GLY A 190 0.34 9.49 -18.78
C GLY A 190 0.51 9.33 -20.27
N SER A 191 0.57 8.08 -20.75
CA SER A 191 0.64 7.76 -22.18
C SER A 191 -0.61 8.23 -22.93
N GLN A 192 -1.80 8.02 -22.38
CA GLN A 192 -3.08 8.44 -22.99
C GLN A 192 -3.20 9.97 -23.09
N ILE A 193 -2.78 10.73 -22.07
CA ILE A 193 -2.76 12.20 -22.11
C ILE A 193 -1.84 12.69 -23.25
N ASN A 194 -0.68 12.08 -23.40
CA ASN A 194 0.25 12.42 -24.49
C ASN A 194 -0.32 12.07 -25.87
N ALA A 195 -0.96 10.91 -26.01
CA ALA A 195 -1.53 10.43 -27.26
C ALA A 195 -2.74 11.28 -27.73
N ILE A 196 -3.56 11.77 -26.80
CA ILE A 196 -4.70 12.67 -27.10
C ILE A 196 -4.21 14.08 -27.49
N GLY A 197 -2.95 14.41 -27.19
CA GLY A 197 -2.35 15.70 -27.57
C GLY A 197 -2.85 16.88 -26.72
N CYS A 198 -3.16 16.64 -25.46
CA CYS A 198 -3.47 17.71 -24.52
C CYS A 198 -2.29 18.70 -24.43
N LYS A 199 -2.54 20.00 -24.66
CA LYS A 199 -1.51 21.06 -24.66
C LYS A 199 -1.01 21.42 -23.24
N ILE A 200 -0.90 20.43 -22.36
CA ILE A 200 -0.42 20.57 -21.00
C ILE A 200 0.77 19.64 -20.79
N LEU A 201 1.77 20.12 -20.06
CA LEU A 201 2.90 19.27 -19.69
C LEU A 201 2.57 18.51 -18.41
N VAL A 202 2.49 17.18 -18.53
CA VAL A 202 2.24 16.24 -17.44
C VAL A 202 3.39 15.24 -17.35
N LYS A 203 3.78 14.87 -16.13
CA LYS A 203 4.82 13.87 -15.86
C LYS A 203 4.28 12.75 -14.98
N VAL A 204 4.91 11.59 -15.03
CA VAL A 204 4.58 10.43 -14.18
C VAL A 204 5.61 10.32 -13.06
N HIS A 205 5.15 9.95 -11.85
CA HIS A 205 5.98 9.77 -10.66
C HIS A 205 5.53 8.54 -9.85
N HIS A 206 6.41 7.56 -9.69
CA HIS A 206 6.21 6.39 -8.82
C HIS A 206 7.56 5.77 -8.41
N ASP A 207 7.55 4.90 -7.40
CA ASP A 207 8.75 4.38 -6.75
C ASP A 207 9.66 3.53 -7.63
N SER A 208 9.14 2.96 -8.74
CA SER A 208 9.95 2.17 -9.67
C SER A 208 10.74 3.00 -10.66
N LEU A 209 10.47 4.31 -10.77
CA LEU A 209 11.31 5.23 -11.54
C LEU A 209 12.65 5.44 -10.84
N SER A 210 13.70 5.71 -11.64
CA SER A 210 15.00 6.04 -11.07
C SER A 210 14.92 7.28 -10.17
N ARG A 211 15.82 7.36 -9.20
CA ARG A 211 15.87 8.48 -8.26
C ARG A 211 16.04 9.81 -8.99
N GLU A 212 16.89 9.84 -10.00
CA GLU A 212 17.20 11.04 -10.79
C GLU A 212 15.94 11.56 -11.50
N ILE A 213 15.14 10.64 -12.09
CA ILE A 213 13.89 11.00 -12.77
C ILE A 213 12.88 11.53 -11.75
N ARG A 214 12.74 10.90 -10.59
CA ARG A 214 11.81 11.35 -9.55
C ARG A 214 12.18 12.74 -9.04
N GLU A 215 13.44 12.96 -8.67
CA GLU A 215 13.94 14.26 -8.21
C GLU A 215 13.78 15.35 -9.29
N GLN A 216 13.96 15.00 -10.58
CA GLN A 216 13.74 15.92 -11.69
C GLN A 216 12.26 16.31 -11.80
N VAL A 217 11.33 15.35 -11.75
CA VAL A 217 9.88 15.62 -11.82
C VAL A 217 9.43 16.49 -10.65
N GLU A 218 9.89 16.19 -9.44
CA GLU A 218 9.60 16.98 -8.24
C GLU A 218 10.07 18.44 -8.39
N ALA A 219 11.31 18.64 -8.87
CA ALA A 219 11.87 19.97 -9.08
C ALA A 219 11.12 20.76 -10.17
N GLU A 220 10.82 20.13 -11.32
CA GLU A 220 10.07 20.75 -12.42
C GLU A 220 8.64 21.13 -12.00
N PHE A 221 8.01 20.34 -11.14
CA PHE A 221 6.69 20.62 -10.59
C PHE A 221 6.73 21.81 -9.59
N GLN A 222 7.72 21.81 -8.69
CA GLN A 222 7.93 22.94 -7.75
C GLN A 222 8.22 24.26 -8.47
N GLU A 223 8.97 24.22 -9.57
CA GLU A 223 9.28 25.38 -10.40
C GLU A 223 8.12 25.82 -11.30
N GLY A 224 7.01 25.09 -11.32
CA GLY A 224 5.84 25.37 -12.18
C GLY A 224 6.07 25.10 -13.67
N LYS A 225 7.13 24.39 -14.04
CA LYS A 225 7.39 23.94 -15.43
C LYS A 225 6.42 22.85 -15.87
N VAL A 226 5.96 22.03 -14.92
CA VAL A 226 5.00 20.96 -15.10
C VAL A 226 3.72 21.33 -14.34
N LYS A 227 2.57 21.32 -15.02
CA LYS A 227 1.26 21.64 -14.41
C LYS A 227 0.62 20.47 -13.69
N GLY A 228 0.86 19.25 -14.15
CA GLY A 228 0.27 18.03 -13.61
C GLY A 228 1.29 16.94 -13.36
N VAL A 229 1.21 16.27 -12.22
CA VAL A 229 1.98 15.05 -11.94
C VAL A 229 1.02 13.90 -11.66
N ILE A 230 1.12 12.85 -12.47
CA ILE A 230 0.39 11.60 -12.27
C ILE A 230 1.23 10.71 -11.36
N CYS A 231 0.67 10.32 -10.23
CA CYS A 231 1.43 9.61 -9.20
C CYS A 231 0.63 8.47 -8.54
N THR A 232 1.37 7.60 -7.88
CA THR A 232 0.84 6.60 -6.96
C THR A 232 1.01 7.09 -5.51
N SER A 233 1.07 6.19 -4.53
CA SER A 233 1.40 6.51 -3.13
C SER A 233 2.74 7.23 -2.94
N SER A 234 3.60 7.27 -3.95
CA SER A 234 4.92 7.92 -3.88
C SER A 234 4.89 9.42 -3.53
N LEU A 235 3.81 10.13 -3.83
CA LEU A 235 3.57 11.53 -3.44
C LEU A 235 2.44 11.69 -2.39
N GLU A 236 1.96 10.59 -1.84
CA GLU A 236 0.92 10.56 -0.81
C GLU A 236 1.46 11.05 0.54
N LEU A 237 2.71 10.70 0.88
CA LEU A 237 3.32 10.96 2.19
C LEU A 237 4.59 11.82 2.10
N GLY A 238 4.73 12.74 3.04
CA GLY A 238 6.00 13.35 3.48
C GLY A 238 6.85 14.11 2.47
N ILE A 239 6.49 14.21 1.19
CA ILE A 239 7.27 14.93 0.18
C ILE A 239 6.76 16.36 0.06
N ASP A 240 7.67 17.32 0.21
CA ASP A 240 7.36 18.74 -0.02
C ASP A 240 7.36 19.01 -1.53
N VAL A 241 6.22 18.80 -2.16
CA VAL A 241 6.01 19.10 -3.60
C VAL A 241 5.57 20.55 -3.85
N GLY A 242 5.60 21.40 -2.81
CA GLY A 242 5.11 22.78 -2.89
C GLY A 242 3.59 22.88 -2.73
N THR A 243 3.04 24.03 -3.17
CA THR A 243 1.59 24.26 -3.13
C THR A 243 0.89 23.51 -4.25
N VAL A 244 -0.12 22.70 -3.90
CA VAL A 244 -0.99 22.00 -4.85
C VAL A 244 -2.36 22.64 -4.81
N ASP A 245 -2.87 23.08 -5.96
CA ASP A 245 -4.16 23.78 -6.07
C ASP A 245 -5.33 22.79 -6.14
N LEU A 246 -5.11 21.61 -6.75
CA LEU A 246 -6.13 20.57 -6.93
C LEU A 246 -5.52 19.17 -6.86
N VAL A 247 -6.26 18.24 -6.26
CA VAL A 247 -5.99 16.82 -6.36
C VAL A 247 -7.08 16.13 -7.18
N ILE A 248 -6.67 15.33 -8.14
CA ILE A 248 -7.54 14.46 -8.91
C ILE A 248 -7.22 13.02 -8.50
N GLN A 249 -8.23 12.25 -8.15
CA GLN A 249 -8.13 10.83 -7.95
C GLN A 249 -8.75 10.11 -9.17
N TYR A 250 -7.98 9.30 -9.86
CA TYR A 250 -8.48 8.46 -10.96
C TYR A 250 -8.93 7.12 -10.42
N MET A 251 -10.20 6.80 -10.56
CA MET A 251 -10.93 5.70 -9.93
C MET A 251 -11.04 5.86 -8.40
N SER A 252 -11.83 5.00 -7.76
CA SER A 252 -11.97 4.99 -6.30
C SER A 252 -10.61 4.84 -5.58
N PRO A 253 -10.33 5.60 -4.54
CA PRO A 253 -9.10 5.46 -3.73
C PRO A 253 -9.09 4.19 -2.87
N ARG A 254 -10.18 3.43 -2.81
CA ARG A 254 -10.39 2.19 -2.06
C ARG A 254 -10.48 2.33 -0.55
N GLU A 255 -9.86 3.36 0.03
CA GLU A 255 -9.81 3.67 1.46
C GLU A 255 -10.11 5.15 1.70
N ALA A 256 -10.89 5.46 2.74
CA ALA A 256 -11.19 6.84 3.13
C ALA A 256 -9.93 7.53 3.69
N THR A 257 -9.10 6.81 4.42
CA THR A 257 -7.82 7.31 4.95
C THR A 257 -6.90 7.78 3.83
N ARG A 258 -6.71 6.96 2.77
CA ARG A 258 -5.91 7.36 1.60
C ARG A 258 -6.48 8.55 0.86
N MET A 259 -7.81 8.58 0.71
CA MET A 259 -8.47 9.72 0.09
C MET A 259 -8.16 11.02 0.83
N ILE A 260 -8.24 11.02 2.16
CA ILE A 260 -7.92 12.19 2.99
C ILE A 260 -6.46 12.58 2.84
N GLN A 261 -5.53 11.63 2.86
CA GLN A 261 -4.10 11.87 2.70
C GLN A 261 -3.77 12.48 1.34
N ARG A 262 -4.37 11.93 0.25
CA ARG A 262 -4.19 12.41 -1.12
C ARG A 262 -4.78 13.80 -1.31
N ILE A 263 -6.05 13.99 -0.97
CA ILE A 263 -6.75 15.28 -1.14
C ILE A 263 -6.16 16.34 -0.20
N GLY A 264 -5.70 15.94 0.99
CA GLY A 264 -4.97 16.81 1.91
C GLY A 264 -3.68 17.41 1.34
N ARG A 265 -3.15 16.91 0.20
CA ARG A 265 -2.05 17.57 -0.53
C ARG A 265 -2.46 18.91 -1.15
N SER A 266 -3.76 19.09 -1.48
CA SER A 266 -4.31 20.39 -1.81
C SER A 266 -4.66 21.15 -0.52
N GLY A 267 -4.40 22.44 -0.42
CA GLY A 267 -4.81 23.22 0.75
C GLY A 267 -3.74 23.43 1.82
N HIS A 268 -2.46 23.38 1.49
CA HIS A 268 -1.36 23.71 2.41
C HIS A 268 -1.36 25.15 2.95
N GLN A 269 -2.29 26.00 2.53
CA GLN A 269 -2.52 27.30 3.17
C GLN A 269 -3.52 27.12 4.32
N LEU A 270 -3.18 27.62 5.50
CA LEU A 270 -3.96 27.54 6.76
C LEU A 270 -5.43 28.00 6.65
N THR A 271 -5.85 28.52 5.50
CA THR A 271 -7.18 29.10 5.28
C THR A 271 -7.98 28.43 4.14
N SER A 272 -7.41 27.50 3.38
CA SER A 272 -8.10 26.88 2.23
C SER A 272 -8.51 25.44 2.52
N SER A 273 -9.78 25.12 2.25
CA SER A 273 -10.26 23.72 2.32
C SER A 273 -9.59 22.85 1.26
N PRO A 274 -9.17 21.61 1.60
CA PRO A 274 -8.66 20.67 0.61
C PRO A 274 -9.68 20.40 -0.48
N ARG A 275 -9.25 20.46 -1.76
CA ARG A 275 -10.11 20.31 -2.94
C ARG A 275 -9.71 19.08 -3.75
N GLY A 276 -10.70 18.26 -4.10
CA GLY A 276 -10.46 17.04 -4.86
C GLY A 276 -11.59 16.68 -5.82
N HIS A 277 -11.20 16.01 -6.92
CA HIS A 277 -12.13 15.37 -7.86
C HIS A 277 -11.80 13.88 -7.96
N ILE A 278 -12.82 13.04 -7.87
CA ILE A 278 -12.69 11.59 -8.14
C ILE A 278 -13.30 11.33 -9.50
N ILE A 279 -12.49 10.96 -10.49
CA ILE A 279 -12.94 10.63 -11.84
C ILE A 279 -13.18 9.13 -11.92
N THR A 280 -14.45 8.75 -12.02
CA THR A 280 -14.89 7.36 -11.93
C THR A 280 -15.05 6.68 -13.30
N THR A 281 -15.08 5.34 -13.30
CA THR A 281 -15.12 4.52 -14.52
C THR A 281 -16.44 3.77 -14.72
N TRP A 282 -16.96 3.08 -13.72
CA TRP A 282 -18.22 2.30 -13.79
C TRP A 282 -19.08 2.53 -12.54
N ALA A 283 -20.28 1.94 -12.51
CA ALA A 283 -21.27 2.20 -11.46
C ALA A 283 -20.76 1.84 -10.04
N ASP A 284 -20.08 0.70 -9.89
CA ASP A 284 -19.53 0.31 -8.58
C ASP A 284 -18.46 1.28 -8.10
N ASP A 285 -17.61 1.77 -8.99
CA ASP A 285 -16.57 2.77 -8.71
C ASP A 285 -17.18 4.11 -8.26
N ILE A 286 -18.33 4.51 -8.86
CA ILE A 286 -19.10 5.69 -8.43
C ILE A 286 -19.62 5.50 -7.00
N LEU A 287 -20.30 4.38 -6.74
CA LEU A 287 -20.90 4.08 -5.43
C LEU A 287 -19.83 3.96 -4.34
N GLU A 288 -18.74 3.27 -4.64
CA GLU A 288 -17.61 3.13 -3.72
C GLU A 288 -16.99 4.49 -3.38
N SER A 289 -16.74 5.31 -4.40
CA SER A 289 -16.21 6.67 -4.20
C SER A 289 -17.15 7.53 -3.35
N ALA A 290 -18.45 7.47 -3.60
CA ALA A 290 -19.45 8.20 -2.81
C ALA A 290 -19.50 7.73 -1.35
N VAL A 291 -19.40 6.40 -1.11
CA VAL A 291 -19.31 5.84 0.24
C VAL A 291 -18.07 6.36 0.96
N LEU A 292 -16.92 6.33 0.31
CA LEU A 292 -15.65 6.77 0.90
C LEU A 292 -15.66 8.26 1.24
N VAL A 293 -16.21 9.12 0.36
CA VAL A 293 -16.42 10.55 0.63
C VAL A 293 -17.33 10.75 1.84
N SER A 294 -18.46 10.03 1.91
CA SER A 294 -19.37 10.09 3.05
C SER A 294 -18.72 9.66 4.35
N ARG A 295 -17.95 8.54 4.34
CA ARG A 295 -17.21 8.03 5.50
C ARG A 295 -16.17 9.04 5.98
N ALA A 296 -15.37 9.59 5.07
CA ALA A 296 -14.37 10.59 5.39
C ALA A 296 -14.96 11.84 6.07
N LYS A 297 -16.06 12.38 5.53
CA LYS A 297 -16.79 13.52 6.14
C LYS A 297 -17.33 13.21 7.53
N LYS A 298 -17.66 11.94 7.81
CA LYS A 298 -18.12 11.47 9.12
C LYS A 298 -16.98 11.05 10.05
N GLY A 299 -15.72 11.05 9.60
CA GLY A 299 -14.58 10.56 10.36
C GLY A 299 -14.57 9.03 10.57
N GLN A 300 -15.29 8.29 9.75
CA GLN A 300 -15.35 6.82 9.75
C GLN A 300 -14.24 6.28 8.86
N LEU A 301 -13.07 6.04 9.45
CA LEU A 301 -11.88 5.57 8.77
C LEU A 301 -11.67 4.07 8.98
N GLU A 302 -10.79 3.50 8.20
CA GLU A 302 -10.43 2.10 8.23
C GLU A 302 -9.76 1.73 9.58
N GLU A 303 -9.91 0.47 9.99
CA GLU A 303 -9.25 -0.06 11.19
C GLU A 303 -7.75 -0.21 10.99
N LEU A 304 -7.01 0.06 12.05
CA LEU A 304 -5.56 -0.09 12.05
C LEU A 304 -5.18 -1.57 12.26
N LYS A 305 -4.59 -2.20 11.27
CA LYS A 305 -4.18 -3.61 11.31
C LYS A 305 -2.73 -3.75 11.79
N ILE A 306 -2.53 -3.78 13.10
CA ILE A 306 -1.20 -3.98 13.70
C ILE A 306 -0.83 -5.48 13.62
N HIS A 307 0.43 -5.78 13.27
CA HIS A 307 0.97 -7.13 13.31
C HIS A 307 1.34 -7.53 14.73
N TYR A 308 0.41 -8.12 15.47
CA TYR A 308 0.68 -8.63 16.81
C TYR A 308 1.49 -9.92 16.78
N ASN A 309 2.40 -10.08 17.75
CA ASN A 309 3.22 -11.26 17.96
C ASN A 309 3.92 -11.79 16.70
N ALA A 310 4.44 -10.91 15.84
CA ALA A 310 5.17 -11.30 14.64
C ALA A 310 6.46 -12.04 15.01
N LEU A 311 6.48 -13.38 14.89
CA LEU A 311 7.55 -14.23 15.45
C LEU A 311 8.88 -14.09 14.70
N ASP A 312 8.87 -13.78 13.42
CA ASP A 312 10.07 -13.48 12.62
C ASP A 312 10.75 -12.18 13.09
N VAL A 313 9.96 -11.16 13.42
CA VAL A 313 10.45 -9.92 14.02
C VAL A 313 10.97 -10.19 15.43
N LEU A 314 10.25 -10.99 16.23
CA LEU A 314 10.66 -11.40 17.57
C LEU A 314 12.03 -12.08 17.54
N ALA A 315 12.25 -13.04 16.65
CA ALA A 315 13.52 -13.74 16.50
C ALA A 315 14.67 -12.77 16.23
N HIS A 316 14.49 -11.82 15.32
CA HIS A 316 15.48 -10.79 15.03
C HIS A 316 15.75 -9.87 16.23
N GLN A 317 14.71 -9.50 16.99
CA GLN A 317 14.86 -8.59 18.14
C GLN A 317 15.50 -9.28 19.35
N ILE A 318 15.26 -10.56 19.59
CA ILE A 318 16.00 -11.35 20.60
C ILE A 318 17.50 -11.34 20.28
N VAL A 319 17.84 -11.57 19.02
CA VAL A 319 19.24 -11.49 18.57
C VAL A 319 19.83 -10.10 18.76
N GLY A 320 19.05 -9.05 18.45
CA GLY A 320 19.44 -7.67 18.69
C GLY A 320 19.73 -7.36 20.16
N LEU A 321 18.91 -7.83 21.10
CA LEU A 321 19.11 -7.69 22.54
C LEU A 321 20.43 -8.34 23.01
N ILE A 322 20.74 -9.52 22.50
CA ILE A 322 22.01 -10.21 22.79
C ILE A 322 23.20 -9.41 22.24
N LEU A 323 23.08 -8.85 21.04
CA LEU A 323 24.14 -8.03 20.46
C LEU A 323 24.35 -6.71 21.21
N ASP A 324 23.29 -6.13 21.76
CA ASP A 324 23.36 -4.90 22.56
C ASP A 324 24.20 -5.07 23.82
N THR A 325 24.18 -6.24 24.43
CA THR A 325 24.75 -6.47 25.78
C THR A 325 25.72 -7.63 25.87
N ARG A 326 25.89 -8.40 24.78
CA ARG A 326 26.62 -9.66 24.67
C ARG A 326 25.96 -10.84 25.40
N LYS A 327 25.28 -10.58 26.50
CA LYS A 327 24.48 -11.55 27.27
C LYS A 327 23.31 -10.83 27.95
N ILE A 328 22.18 -11.51 28.10
CA ILE A 328 20.99 -10.96 28.72
C ILE A 328 20.24 -12.07 29.46
N ALA A 329 19.64 -11.76 30.60
CA ALA A 329 18.75 -12.69 31.31
C ALA A 329 17.47 -12.93 30.48
N LEU A 330 16.93 -14.14 30.56
CA LEU A 330 15.71 -14.55 29.84
C LEU A 330 14.53 -13.64 30.16
N ASP A 331 14.28 -13.46 31.48
CA ASP A 331 13.18 -12.62 31.97
C ASP A 331 13.36 -11.14 31.56
N GLU A 332 14.60 -10.64 31.58
CA GLU A 332 14.88 -9.28 31.15
C GLU A 332 14.58 -9.11 29.66
N ALA A 333 15.00 -10.05 28.81
CA ALA A 333 14.71 -10.03 27.37
C ALA A 333 13.20 -10.11 27.11
N TYR A 334 12.50 -10.98 27.81
CA TYR A 334 11.05 -11.11 27.72
C TYR A 334 10.31 -9.82 28.11
N ASN A 335 10.69 -9.21 29.24
CA ASN A 335 10.08 -7.99 29.73
C ASN A 335 10.31 -6.79 28.76
N ILE A 336 11.49 -6.68 28.16
CA ILE A 336 11.79 -5.65 27.16
C ILE A 336 10.89 -5.82 25.93
N VAL A 337 10.75 -7.06 25.44
CA VAL A 337 9.91 -7.35 24.28
C VAL A 337 8.43 -7.04 24.58
N ARG A 338 7.90 -7.48 25.72
CA ARG A 338 6.52 -7.20 26.15
C ARG A 338 6.24 -5.73 26.42
N GLY A 339 7.28 -4.95 26.69
CA GLY A 339 7.16 -3.50 26.77
C GLY A 339 6.66 -2.87 25.47
N ALA A 340 6.97 -3.47 24.33
CA ALA A 340 6.46 -3.03 23.04
C ALA A 340 4.99 -3.45 22.83
N TYR A 341 4.12 -2.53 22.45
CA TYR A 341 2.68 -2.76 22.33
C TYR A 341 2.29 -3.97 21.49
N PRO A 342 2.91 -4.24 20.31
CA PRO A 342 2.58 -5.42 19.52
C PRO A 342 2.86 -6.77 20.21
N TYR A 343 3.65 -6.78 21.28
CA TYR A 343 3.98 -7.97 22.06
C TYR A 343 3.45 -7.93 23.49
N GLY A 344 2.57 -6.99 23.82
CA GLY A 344 2.01 -6.85 25.15
C GLY A 344 1.34 -8.13 25.69
N ASN A 345 0.75 -8.91 24.80
CA ASN A 345 0.08 -10.19 25.08
C ASN A 345 0.91 -11.41 24.64
N LEU A 346 2.23 -11.27 24.51
CA LEU A 346 3.08 -12.41 24.12
C LEU A 346 3.14 -13.42 25.28
N GLU A 347 2.81 -14.68 24.97
CA GLU A 347 2.88 -15.79 25.93
C GLU A 347 4.32 -16.25 26.16
N PRO A 348 4.71 -16.59 27.41
CA PRO A 348 6.06 -17.04 27.73
C PRO A 348 6.51 -18.25 26.92
N GLU A 349 5.61 -19.22 26.70
CA GLU A 349 5.86 -20.43 25.93
C GLU A 349 6.21 -20.13 24.48
N THR A 350 5.51 -19.17 23.87
CA THR A 350 5.79 -18.71 22.51
C THR A 350 7.17 -18.03 22.43
N PHE A 351 7.50 -17.17 23.40
CA PHE A 351 8.81 -16.55 23.47
C PHE A 351 9.93 -17.60 23.59
N TYR A 352 9.73 -18.59 24.45
CA TYR A 352 10.69 -19.67 24.65
C TYR A 352 10.86 -20.53 23.39
N SER A 353 9.76 -20.84 22.68
CA SER A 353 9.80 -21.61 21.42
C SER A 353 10.63 -20.91 20.34
N VAL A 354 10.56 -19.57 20.23
CA VAL A 354 11.41 -18.81 19.30
C VAL A 354 12.89 -18.91 19.70
N ILE A 355 13.21 -18.86 21.01
CA ILE A 355 14.58 -19.06 21.49
C ILE A 355 15.10 -20.47 21.15
N GLN A 356 14.28 -21.51 21.36
CA GLN A 356 14.64 -22.88 20.99
C GLN A 356 14.96 -23.00 19.50
N GLN A 357 14.13 -22.39 18.63
CA GLN A 357 14.36 -22.34 17.19
C GLN A 357 15.72 -21.67 16.87
N LEU A 358 16.02 -20.53 17.48
CA LEU A 358 17.30 -19.84 17.29
C LEU A 358 18.50 -20.65 17.81
N GLN A 359 18.31 -21.46 18.87
CA GLN A 359 19.33 -22.39 19.38
C GLN A 359 19.58 -23.54 18.40
N GLN A 360 18.52 -24.13 17.84
CA GLN A 360 18.61 -25.19 16.81
C GLN A 360 19.40 -24.70 15.59
N GLN A 361 19.18 -23.45 15.19
CA GLN A 361 19.93 -22.80 14.10
C GLN A 361 21.35 -22.35 14.50
N ARG A 362 21.78 -22.60 15.72
CA ARG A 362 23.09 -22.20 16.27
C ARG A 362 23.34 -20.68 16.16
N ILE A 363 22.32 -19.87 16.29
CA ILE A 363 22.39 -18.40 16.29
C ILE A 363 22.60 -17.91 17.73
N VAL A 364 21.83 -18.48 18.67
CA VAL A 364 21.83 -18.13 20.08
C VAL A 364 22.21 -19.33 20.93
N ARG A 365 22.75 -19.10 22.12
CA ARG A 365 22.91 -20.10 23.18
C ARG A 365 22.23 -19.62 24.44
N MET A 366 21.79 -20.58 25.23
CA MET A 366 21.25 -20.36 26.58
C MET A 366 21.95 -21.29 27.56
N THR A 367 22.37 -20.77 28.70
CA THR A 367 22.90 -21.56 29.83
C THR A 367 22.25 -21.06 31.10
N GLY A 368 21.50 -21.94 31.78
CA GLY A 368 20.55 -21.51 32.78
C GLY A 368 19.55 -20.52 32.15
N GLU A 369 19.37 -19.39 32.78
CA GLU A 369 18.45 -18.31 32.31
C GLU A 369 19.19 -17.18 31.57
N ILE A 370 20.41 -17.40 31.08
CA ILE A 370 21.23 -16.40 30.39
C ILE A 370 21.30 -16.73 28.90
N LEU A 371 20.81 -15.79 28.08
CA LEU A 371 20.95 -15.80 26.63
C LEU A 371 22.25 -15.11 26.23
N TYR A 372 23.01 -15.74 25.32
CA TYR A 372 24.27 -15.22 24.80
C TYR A 372 24.65 -15.85 23.47
N THR A 373 25.72 -15.39 22.85
CA THR A 373 26.29 -16.02 21.65
C THR A 373 27.83 -16.14 21.74
N LYS A 374 28.36 -17.18 21.11
CA LYS A 374 29.77 -17.35 20.78
C LYS A 374 30.01 -17.52 19.28
N PHE A 375 28.92 -17.41 18.46
CA PHE A 375 28.99 -17.68 17.04
C PHE A 375 29.11 -16.39 16.23
N PRO A 376 30.06 -16.28 15.29
CA PRO A 376 30.12 -15.17 14.34
C PRO A 376 28.83 -15.07 13.49
N ARG A 377 28.10 -16.19 13.28
CA ARG A 377 26.86 -16.27 12.53
C ARG A 377 25.77 -15.32 13.04
N ILE A 378 25.78 -14.94 14.33
CA ILE A 378 24.80 -14.00 14.89
C ILE A 378 24.85 -12.63 14.21
N PHE A 379 26.06 -12.12 13.90
CA PHE A 379 26.21 -10.84 13.22
C PHE A 379 25.66 -10.92 11.80
N ARG A 380 26.02 -11.98 11.07
CA ARG A 380 25.54 -12.21 9.73
C ARG A 380 24.00 -12.27 9.72
N TYR A 381 23.40 -13.12 10.57
CA TYR A 381 21.96 -13.23 10.71
C TYR A 381 21.29 -11.88 10.99
N TYR A 382 21.80 -11.11 11.95
CA TYR A 382 21.21 -9.84 12.34
C TYR A 382 21.27 -8.79 11.23
N TYR A 383 22.43 -8.61 10.60
CA TYR A 383 22.62 -7.58 9.58
C TYR A 383 22.02 -7.93 8.22
N GLU A 384 21.89 -9.20 7.87
CA GLU A 384 21.17 -9.64 6.67
C GLU A 384 19.66 -9.51 6.81
N ASN A 385 19.12 -9.46 8.03
CA ASN A 385 17.68 -9.33 8.31
C ASN A 385 17.31 -7.97 8.92
N LEU A 386 18.07 -6.91 8.66
CA LEU A 386 17.74 -5.56 9.16
C LEU A 386 16.44 -5.02 8.58
N SER A 387 16.14 -5.33 7.33
CA SER A 387 14.87 -4.96 6.68
C SER A 387 13.84 -6.08 6.83
N MET A 388 12.62 -5.71 7.20
CA MET A 388 11.47 -6.63 7.20
C MET A 388 10.71 -6.60 5.86
N ILE A 389 11.18 -5.83 4.88
CA ILE A 389 10.69 -5.83 3.51
C ILE A 389 11.28 -7.06 2.81
N PRO A 390 10.46 -7.91 2.15
CA PRO A 390 10.97 -9.01 1.35
C PRO A 390 11.87 -8.51 0.20
N ASP A 391 13.02 -9.16 0.01
CA ASP A 391 13.87 -8.89 -1.15
C ASP A 391 13.25 -9.52 -2.40
N VAL A 392 12.64 -8.70 -3.24
CA VAL A 392 12.18 -9.10 -4.58
C VAL A 392 13.29 -8.75 -5.57
N LYS A 393 13.70 -9.70 -6.41
CA LYS A 393 14.67 -9.43 -7.48
C LYS A 393 14.07 -8.40 -8.44
N LYS A 394 14.80 -7.31 -8.67
CA LYS A 394 14.39 -6.24 -9.59
C LYS A 394 15.38 -6.09 -10.71
N TYR A 395 14.87 -6.03 -11.93
CA TYR A 395 15.66 -5.76 -13.13
C TYR A 395 15.76 -4.25 -13.35
N LYS A 396 16.97 -3.74 -13.53
CA LYS A 396 17.21 -2.34 -13.87
C LYS A 396 16.95 -2.12 -15.36
N VAL A 397 16.18 -1.10 -15.70
CA VAL A 397 15.86 -0.73 -17.08
C VAL A 397 16.79 0.39 -17.54
N PHE A 398 17.46 0.18 -18.67
CA PHE A 398 18.36 1.15 -19.25
C PHE A 398 17.94 1.53 -20.66
N ASP A 399 17.88 2.84 -20.92
CA ASP A 399 17.79 3.37 -22.27
C ASP A 399 19.10 3.05 -23.01
N PHE A 400 19.00 2.24 -24.07
CA PHE A 400 20.17 1.80 -24.84
C PHE A 400 20.90 2.96 -25.51
N ALA A 401 20.16 3.94 -26.05
CA ALA A 401 20.73 5.08 -26.77
C ALA A 401 21.42 6.07 -25.84
N LEU A 402 20.76 6.43 -24.73
CA LEU A 402 21.26 7.44 -23.80
C LEU A 402 22.05 6.86 -22.63
N LYS A 403 22.15 5.53 -22.50
CA LYS A 403 22.77 4.81 -21.37
C LYS A 403 22.25 5.27 -20.00
N ARG A 404 21.02 5.74 -19.96
CA ARG A 404 20.38 6.28 -18.76
C ARG A 404 19.54 5.21 -18.07
N HIS A 405 19.64 5.14 -16.75
CA HIS A 405 18.78 4.31 -15.92
C HIS A 405 17.38 4.93 -15.85
N LEU A 406 16.37 4.21 -16.31
CA LEU A 406 14.97 4.67 -16.33
C LEU A 406 14.24 4.27 -15.04
N GLY A 407 14.48 3.07 -14.53
CA GLY A 407 13.78 2.54 -13.37
C GLY A 407 14.02 1.04 -13.19
N THR A 408 13.10 0.38 -12.48
CA THR A 408 13.19 -1.06 -12.22
C THR A 408 11.88 -1.76 -12.58
N LEU A 409 11.98 -3.01 -13.03
CA LEU A 409 10.88 -3.95 -13.26
C LEU A 409 10.99 -5.10 -12.27
N ASP A 410 9.85 -5.60 -11.81
CA ASP A 410 9.82 -6.79 -10.96
C ASP A 410 10.10 -8.05 -11.79
N GLN A 411 10.76 -9.05 -11.19
CA GLN A 411 11.16 -10.28 -11.88
C GLN A 411 9.97 -10.99 -12.55
N GLU A 412 8.82 -10.99 -11.92
CA GLU A 412 7.60 -11.61 -12.46
C GLU A 412 7.16 -10.92 -13.76
N PHE A 413 7.16 -9.60 -13.81
CA PHE A 413 6.85 -8.85 -15.03
C PHE A 413 7.85 -9.14 -16.14
N VAL A 414 9.15 -9.15 -15.82
CA VAL A 414 10.19 -9.45 -16.80
C VAL A 414 10.02 -10.84 -17.40
N ALA A 415 9.80 -11.86 -16.54
CA ALA A 415 9.63 -13.25 -16.99
C ALA A 415 8.38 -13.43 -17.88
N ARG A 416 7.29 -12.73 -17.58
CA ARG A 416 6.02 -12.88 -18.32
C ARG A 416 5.92 -11.98 -19.56
N ARG A 417 6.56 -10.81 -19.56
CA ARG A 417 6.26 -9.74 -20.51
C ARG A 417 7.47 -9.15 -21.25
N CYS A 418 8.70 -9.32 -20.77
CA CYS A 418 9.88 -8.73 -21.38
C CYS A 418 10.59 -9.74 -22.30
N HIS A 419 10.09 -9.84 -23.54
CA HIS A 419 10.80 -10.56 -24.62
C HIS A 419 11.32 -9.55 -25.62
N THR A 420 12.42 -9.84 -26.30
CA THR A 420 12.98 -8.96 -27.34
C THR A 420 11.90 -8.57 -28.37
N GLY A 421 11.74 -7.27 -28.61
CA GLY A 421 10.74 -6.70 -29.50
C GLY A 421 9.38 -6.38 -28.85
N THR A 422 9.13 -6.82 -27.60
CA THR A 422 7.89 -6.43 -26.90
C THR A 422 7.95 -4.98 -26.46
N GLU A 423 6.78 -4.32 -26.44
CA GLU A 423 6.66 -2.93 -26.05
C GLU A 423 5.94 -2.81 -24.70
N PHE A 424 6.46 -1.95 -23.85
CA PHE A 424 5.82 -1.61 -22.57
C PHE A 424 5.91 -0.11 -22.30
N ILE A 425 5.09 0.37 -21.37
CA ILE A 425 5.02 1.78 -20.99
C ILE A 425 5.80 1.98 -19.70
N MET A 426 6.73 2.94 -19.69
CA MET A 426 7.44 3.39 -18.50
C MET A 426 7.73 4.89 -18.61
N HIS A 427 7.54 5.64 -17.54
CA HIS A 427 7.72 7.10 -17.47
C HIS A 427 6.83 7.85 -18.50
N GLY A 428 5.59 7.34 -18.72
CA GLY A 428 4.65 7.89 -19.68
C GLY A 428 5.06 7.76 -21.15
N SER A 429 6.09 6.96 -21.44
CA SER A 429 6.63 6.72 -22.80
C SER A 429 6.64 5.24 -23.13
N THR A 430 6.52 4.92 -24.42
CA THR A 430 6.59 3.55 -24.90
C THR A 430 8.04 3.16 -25.17
N TRP A 431 8.41 1.98 -24.66
CA TRP A 431 9.75 1.41 -24.77
C TRP A 431 9.67 0.03 -25.38
N ARG A 432 10.57 -0.28 -26.34
CA ARG A 432 10.74 -1.60 -26.94
C ARG A 432 11.92 -2.31 -26.31
N VAL A 433 11.73 -3.55 -25.89
CA VAL A 433 12.80 -4.40 -25.32
C VAL A 433 13.80 -4.78 -26.41
N ILE A 434 15.07 -4.45 -26.20
CA ILE A 434 16.19 -4.89 -27.03
C ILE A 434 16.72 -6.22 -26.53
N CYS A 435 17.10 -6.28 -25.23
CA CYS A 435 17.56 -7.51 -24.60
C CYS A 435 17.27 -7.54 -23.10
N VAL A 436 17.22 -8.75 -22.55
CA VAL A 436 17.13 -9.04 -21.11
C VAL A 436 18.40 -9.80 -20.72
N ASP A 437 19.08 -9.32 -19.68
CA ASP A 437 20.28 -9.94 -19.09
C ASP A 437 19.93 -10.40 -17.66
N ASP A 438 19.63 -11.70 -17.51
CA ASP A 438 19.22 -12.30 -16.24
C ASP A 438 20.37 -12.36 -15.21
N ASP A 439 21.61 -12.48 -15.68
CA ASP A 439 22.78 -12.50 -14.78
C ASP A 439 23.04 -11.15 -14.14
N LYS A 440 22.83 -10.06 -14.89
CA LYS A 440 22.99 -8.69 -14.41
C LYS A 440 21.70 -8.10 -13.86
N LEU A 441 20.57 -8.82 -13.95
CA LEU A 441 19.24 -8.32 -13.63
C LEU A 441 18.98 -6.97 -14.32
N SER A 442 19.11 -6.94 -15.66
CA SER A 442 18.93 -5.72 -16.44
C SER A 442 18.14 -5.95 -17.72
N VAL A 443 17.41 -4.92 -18.14
CA VAL A 443 16.66 -4.86 -19.39
C VAL A 443 17.13 -3.63 -20.16
N GLU A 444 17.61 -3.80 -21.37
CA GLU A 444 17.95 -2.71 -22.29
C GLU A 444 16.77 -2.44 -23.22
N VAL A 445 16.41 -1.16 -23.35
CA VAL A 445 15.25 -0.71 -24.11
C VAL A 445 15.59 0.45 -25.04
N GLU A 446 14.82 0.61 -26.12
CA GLU A 446 14.84 1.78 -27.00
C GLU A 446 13.50 2.49 -26.99
N ALA A 447 13.50 3.81 -27.18
CA ALA A 447 12.26 4.57 -27.31
C ALA A 447 11.48 4.13 -28.55
N SER A 448 10.18 3.86 -28.39
CA SER A 448 9.27 3.51 -29.49
C SER A 448 8.18 4.57 -29.63
N ALA A 449 7.57 4.62 -30.84
CA ALA A 449 6.41 5.47 -31.03
C ALA A 449 5.28 5.09 -30.07
N PRO A 450 4.47 6.04 -29.60
CA PRO A 450 3.36 5.74 -28.72
C PRO A 450 2.43 4.70 -29.36
N THR A 451 2.36 3.51 -28.78
CA THR A 451 1.47 2.43 -29.21
C THR A 451 0.54 2.09 -28.07
N LEU A 452 -0.77 2.14 -28.31
CA LEU A 452 -1.79 1.76 -27.32
C LEU A 452 -1.87 0.25 -27.07
N LYS A 453 -1.07 -0.53 -27.83
CA LYS A 453 -0.85 -1.97 -27.60
C LYS A 453 0.27 -2.25 -26.60
N ALA A 454 1.05 -1.23 -26.24
CA ALA A 454 2.11 -1.39 -25.25
C ALA A 454 1.50 -1.70 -23.87
N ILE A 455 2.04 -2.73 -23.23
CA ILE A 455 1.55 -3.23 -21.94
C ILE A 455 2.13 -2.34 -20.83
N PRO A 456 1.33 -1.85 -19.87
CA PRO A 456 1.87 -1.18 -18.70
C PRO A 456 2.83 -2.09 -17.92
N SER A 457 3.89 -1.51 -17.38
CA SER A 457 5.08 -2.26 -16.92
C SER A 457 4.94 -2.96 -15.55
N TRP A 458 3.78 -2.96 -14.91
CA TRP A 458 3.57 -3.58 -13.59
C TRP A 458 2.16 -4.13 -13.39
N GLU A 459 2.08 -5.28 -12.71
CA GLU A 459 0.89 -5.70 -11.99
C GLU A 459 1.05 -5.21 -10.53
N GLY A 460 0.34 -4.16 -10.13
CA GLY A 460 0.40 -3.63 -8.77
C GLY A 460 -0.54 -4.38 -7.83
N GLU A 461 -0.20 -4.51 -6.54
CA GLU A 461 -1.15 -4.93 -5.52
C GLU A 461 -2.35 -3.98 -5.52
N ILE A 462 -3.54 -4.55 -5.68
CA ILE A 462 -4.78 -3.78 -5.60
C ILE A 462 -5.07 -3.54 -4.11
N ILE A 463 -5.29 -2.27 -3.73
CA ILE A 463 -5.73 -1.93 -2.37
C ILE A 463 -7.08 -2.62 -2.14
N PRO A 464 -7.23 -3.48 -1.13
CA PRO A 464 -8.47 -4.19 -0.89
C PRO A 464 -9.53 -3.24 -0.33
N VAL A 465 -10.75 -3.34 -0.86
CA VAL A 465 -11.92 -2.65 -0.30
C VAL A 465 -12.37 -3.39 0.96
N GLU A 466 -12.53 -2.68 2.05
CA GLU A 466 -13.00 -3.26 3.32
C GLU A 466 -14.44 -3.76 3.23
N HIS A 467 -14.75 -4.76 4.06
CA HIS A 467 -16.10 -5.34 4.18
C HIS A 467 -17.16 -4.29 4.42
N GLU A 468 -16.95 -3.39 5.38
CA GLU A 468 -17.94 -2.37 5.73
C GLU A 468 -18.18 -1.36 4.59
N VAL A 469 -17.15 -1.02 3.82
CA VAL A 469 -17.29 -0.16 2.62
C VAL A 469 -18.13 -0.87 1.56
N ALA A 470 -17.83 -2.14 1.27
CA ALA A 470 -18.58 -2.93 0.29
C ALA A 470 -20.04 -3.13 0.70
N MET A 471 -20.31 -3.37 1.98
CA MET A 471 -21.67 -3.44 2.51
C MET A 471 -22.43 -2.12 2.35
N GLN A 472 -21.78 -0.99 2.57
CA GLN A 472 -22.39 0.34 2.35
C GLN A 472 -22.67 0.58 0.87
N VAL A 473 -21.82 0.11 -0.06
CA VAL A 473 -22.12 0.12 -1.51
C VAL A 473 -23.37 -0.69 -1.81
N GLY A 474 -23.52 -1.88 -1.24
CA GLY A 474 -24.72 -2.69 -1.34
C GLY A 474 -25.98 -1.96 -0.86
N ARG A 475 -25.91 -1.27 0.30
CA ARG A 475 -27.00 -0.43 0.82
C ARG A 475 -27.34 0.74 -0.11
N LEU A 476 -26.33 1.35 -0.72
CA LEU A 476 -26.58 2.42 -1.70
C LEU A 476 -27.28 1.89 -2.97
N ARG A 477 -26.92 0.70 -3.46
CA ARG A 477 -27.64 0.07 -4.58
C ARG A 477 -29.12 -0.10 -4.26
N ASP A 478 -29.45 -0.60 -3.06
CA ASP A 478 -30.84 -0.71 -2.59
C ASP A 478 -31.52 0.66 -2.49
N THR A 479 -30.81 1.69 -1.99
CA THR A 479 -31.35 3.05 -1.93
C THR A 479 -31.64 3.62 -3.32
N PHE A 480 -30.73 3.42 -4.29
CA PHE A 480 -30.95 3.83 -5.68
C PHE A 480 -32.13 3.08 -6.32
N SER A 481 -32.30 1.78 -6.03
CA SER A 481 -33.42 1.00 -6.58
C SER A 481 -34.80 1.52 -6.14
N ARG A 482 -34.89 2.01 -4.92
CA ARG A 482 -36.11 2.61 -4.39
C ARG A 482 -36.39 4.00 -4.96
N ALA A 483 -35.34 4.74 -5.32
CA ALA A 483 -35.41 6.10 -5.84
C ALA A 483 -35.53 6.16 -7.39
N VAL A 484 -35.36 5.03 -8.08
CA VAL A 484 -35.19 4.96 -9.54
C VAL A 484 -36.31 5.64 -10.34
N ASP A 485 -37.54 5.57 -9.86
CA ASP A 485 -38.73 6.14 -10.52
C ASP A 485 -38.99 7.60 -10.14
N SER A 486 -38.26 8.17 -9.17
CA SER A 486 -38.44 9.54 -8.69
C SER A 486 -37.26 10.42 -9.00
N SER A 487 -37.39 11.33 -9.96
CA SER A 487 -36.34 12.29 -10.31
C SER A 487 -35.96 13.21 -9.12
N GLU A 488 -36.93 13.54 -8.26
CA GLU A 488 -36.69 14.38 -7.09
C GLU A 488 -35.84 13.66 -6.04
N GLU A 489 -36.14 12.39 -5.75
CA GLU A 489 -35.37 11.56 -4.82
C GLU A 489 -33.96 11.32 -5.34
N LEU A 490 -33.78 11.04 -6.63
CA LEU A 490 -32.45 10.90 -7.25
C LEU A 490 -31.62 12.18 -7.15
N GLN A 491 -32.22 13.36 -7.40
CA GLN A 491 -31.52 14.64 -7.25
C GLN A 491 -31.12 14.91 -5.81
N LYS A 492 -31.98 14.59 -4.84
CA LYS A 492 -31.69 14.71 -3.42
C LYS A 492 -30.55 13.76 -3.02
N LEU A 493 -30.58 12.53 -3.52
CA LEU A 493 -29.55 11.53 -3.28
C LEU A 493 -28.21 11.96 -3.88
N SER A 494 -28.21 12.44 -5.12
CA SER A 494 -27.03 12.96 -5.83
C SER A 494 -26.34 14.09 -5.04
N LYS A 495 -27.10 15.07 -4.56
CA LYS A 495 -26.57 16.16 -3.72
C LYS A 495 -25.97 15.67 -2.41
N ASN A 496 -26.63 14.71 -1.75
CA ASN A 496 -26.15 14.16 -0.48
C ASN A 496 -24.87 13.35 -0.61
N LEU A 497 -24.62 12.79 -1.80
CA LEU A 497 -23.46 11.94 -2.12
C LEU A 497 -22.34 12.72 -2.83
N ASP A 498 -22.52 14.01 -3.14
CA ASP A 498 -21.56 14.84 -3.90
C ASP A 498 -21.19 14.23 -5.27
N ILE A 499 -22.14 13.58 -5.94
CA ILE A 499 -21.97 12.98 -7.26
C ILE A 499 -22.61 13.86 -8.34
N ASN A 500 -22.02 13.88 -9.54
CA ASN A 500 -22.58 14.64 -10.67
C ASN A 500 -23.75 13.91 -11.37
N ASP A 501 -24.49 14.63 -12.21
CA ASP A 501 -25.67 14.09 -12.91
C ASP A 501 -25.34 12.89 -13.82
N ASN A 502 -24.17 12.88 -14.45
CA ASN A 502 -23.71 11.74 -15.25
C ASN A 502 -23.48 10.50 -14.38
N ALA A 503 -22.90 10.67 -13.20
CA ALA A 503 -22.69 9.58 -12.23
C ALA A 503 -24.04 9.03 -11.76
N THR A 504 -24.98 9.92 -11.41
CA THR A 504 -26.36 9.55 -11.02
C THR A 504 -27.05 8.76 -12.12
N SER A 505 -26.98 9.27 -13.36
CA SER A 505 -27.59 8.61 -14.54
C SER A 505 -26.97 7.23 -14.80
N ARG A 506 -25.64 7.10 -14.65
CA ARG A 506 -24.94 5.83 -14.85
C ARG A 506 -25.32 4.77 -13.82
N VAL A 507 -25.39 5.16 -12.54
CA VAL A 507 -25.86 4.26 -11.47
C VAL A 507 -27.33 3.88 -11.70
N LYS A 508 -28.18 4.85 -11.99
CA LYS A 508 -29.60 4.62 -12.31
C LYS A 508 -29.75 3.60 -13.43
N GLU A 509 -29.12 3.80 -14.60
CA GLU A 509 -29.15 2.88 -15.74
C GLU A 509 -28.74 1.45 -15.35
N THR A 510 -27.67 1.32 -14.56
CA THR A 510 -27.20 0.01 -14.11
C THR A 510 -28.19 -0.67 -13.18
N VAL A 511 -28.77 0.06 -12.24
CA VAL A 511 -29.78 -0.46 -11.30
C VAL A 511 -31.08 -0.81 -12.03
N GLU A 512 -31.59 0.04 -12.94
CA GLU A 512 -32.77 -0.23 -13.75
C GLU A 512 -32.64 -1.51 -14.59
N THR A 513 -31.48 -1.70 -15.21
CA THR A 513 -31.20 -2.91 -15.99
C THR A 513 -31.27 -4.16 -15.11
N HIS A 514 -30.68 -4.10 -13.90
CA HIS A 514 -30.74 -5.23 -12.97
C HIS A 514 -32.16 -5.54 -12.52
N ILE A 515 -32.88 -4.55 -11.94
CA ILE A 515 -34.22 -4.80 -11.36
C ILE A 515 -35.27 -5.22 -12.40
N ARG A 516 -35.06 -4.87 -13.69
CA ARG A 516 -35.93 -5.28 -14.76
C ARG A 516 -35.79 -6.76 -15.10
N ASP A 517 -34.58 -7.24 -15.18
CA ASP A 517 -34.25 -8.55 -15.76
C ASP A 517 -33.72 -9.56 -14.71
N TYR A 518 -33.19 -9.08 -13.59
CA TYR A 518 -32.48 -9.89 -12.57
C TYR A 518 -32.68 -9.35 -11.14
N PRO A 519 -32.51 -10.18 -10.12
CA PRO A 519 -32.41 -9.72 -8.74
C PRO A 519 -31.22 -8.78 -8.54
N LEU A 520 -31.42 -7.67 -7.80
CA LEU A 520 -30.34 -6.73 -7.52
C LEU A 520 -29.46 -7.22 -6.37
N PRO A 521 -28.13 -7.37 -6.56
CA PRO A 521 -27.24 -7.70 -5.45
C PRO A 521 -27.06 -6.49 -4.52
N THR A 522 -27.42 -6.67 -3.25
CA THR A 522 -27.36 -5.64 -2.20
C THR A 522 -26.52 -6.12 -1.00
N ASN A 523 -26.55 -5.38 0.09
CA ASN A 523 -25.92 -5.84 1.33
C ASN A 523 -26.61 -7.07 1.96
N ASP A 524 -27.93 -7.22 1.73
CA ASP A 524 -28.76 -8.29 2.32
C ASP A 524 -29.10 -9.40 1.30
N GLN A 525 -28.72 -9.24 0.04
CA GLN A 525 -29.05 -10.17 -1.04
C GLN A 525 -27.81 -10.55 -1.85
N ILE A 526 -27.44 -11.83 -1.79
CA ILE A 526 -26.44 -12.44 -2.66
C ILE A 526 -27.18 -12.97 -3.90
N VAL A 527 -26.62 -12.70 -5.08
CA VAL A 527 -27.14 -13.21 -6.35
C VAL A 527 -26.12 -14.14 -6.99
N ILE A 528 -26.56 -15.32 -7.41
CA ILE A 528 -25.70 -16.29 -8.09
C ILE A 528 -26.21 -16.45 -9.52
N GLU A 529 -25.37 -16.09 -10.48
CA GLU A 529 -25.63 -16.18 -11.90
C GLU A 529 -24.77 -17.25 -12.55
N ARG A 530 -25.30 -17.87 -13.59
CA ARG A 530 -24.54 -18.81 -14.43
C ARG A 530 -24.56 -18.35 -15.89
N PHE A 531 -23.38 -18.23 -16.45
CA PHE A 531 -23.20 -18.02 -17.88
C PHE A 531 -22.25 -19.10 -18.43
N GLU A 532 -22.78 -20.02 -19.23
CA GLU A 532 -22.02 -21.17 -19.75
C GLU A 532 -21.31 -21.98 -18.66
N ASN A 533 -19.97 -21.95 -18.66
CA ASN A 533 -19.10 -22.63 -17.70
C ASN A 533 -18.58 -21.70 -16.58
N CYS A 534 -19.15 -20.51 -16.48
CA CYS A 534 -18.82 -19.52 -15.46
C CYS A 534 -20.00 -19.32 -14.50
N ILE A 535 -19.72 -19.34 -13.21
CA ILE A 535 -20.65 -18.90 -12.17
C ILE A 535 -20.12 -17.58 -11.61
N VAL A 536 -20.98 -16.59 -11.48
CA VAL A 536 -20.67 -15.33 -10.81
C VAL A 536 -21.54 -15.22 -9.56
N ILE A 537 -20.87 -15.08 -8.42
CA ILE A 537 -21.53 -14.80 -7.13
C ILE A 537 -21.36 -13.31 -6.87
N HIS A 538 -22.44 -12.57 -6.88
CA HIS A 538 -22.47 -11.16 -6.51
C HIS A 538 -22.63 -11.04 -5.00
N ALA A 539 -21.57 -10.59 -4.32
CA ALA A 539 -21.51 -10.48 -2.86
C ALA A 539 -20.77 -9.21 -2.47
N CYS A 540 -21.46 -8.28 -1.83
CA CYS A 540 -20.93 -6.99 -1.37
C CYS A 540 -20.11 -7.16 -0.08
N PHE A 541 -19.12 -8.04 -0.06
CA PHE A 541 -18.37 -8.39 1.17
C PHE A 541 -16.94 -7.84 1.24
N GLY A 542 -16.49 -7.17 0.18
CA GLY A 542 -15.12 -6.66 0.10
C GLY A 542 -14.12 -7.72 -0.34
N ASN A 543 -12.91 -7.29 -0.69
CA ASN A 543 -11.92 -8.17 -1.32
C ASN A 543 -11.54 -9.37 -0.44
N LEU A 544 -11.16 -9.13 0.83
CA LEU A 544 -10.63 -10.19 1.69
C LEU A 544 -11.65 -11.29 1.98
N VAL A 545 -12.92 -10.93 2.18
CA VAL A 545 -13.98 -11.91 2.42
C VAL A 545 -14.27 -12.68 1.14
N ASN A 546 -14.38 -11.99 0.01
CA ASN A 546 -14.65 -12.63 -1.28
C ASN A 546 -13.49 -13.54 -1.73
N GLU A 547 -12.23 -13.16 -1.51
CA GLU A 547 -11.06 -14.01 -1.77
C GLU A 547 -11.07 -15.27 -0.90
N THR A 548 -11.41 -15.13 0.38
CA THR A 548 -11.53 -16.27 1.30
C THR A 548 -12.64 -17.22 0.85
N LEU A 549 -13.81 -16.69 0.50
CA LEU A 549 -14.93 -17.50 -0.01
C LEU A 549 -14.57 -18.18 -1.34
N ALA A 550 -13.88 -17.49 -2.24
CA ALA A 550 -13.42 -18.06 -3.50
C ALA A 550 -12.46 -19.22 -3.27
N LEU A 551 -11.53 -19.08 -2.33
CA LEU A 551 -10.59 -20.13 -1.96
C LEU A 551 -11.30 -21.38 -1.40
N ILE A 552 -12.27 -21.18 -0.48
CA ILE A 552 -13.10 -22.26 0.08
C ILE A 552 -13.85 -22.99 -1.04
N LEU A 553 -14.54 -22.22 -1.90
CA LEU A 553 -15.33 -22.77 -2.99
C LEU A 553 -14.47 -23.54 -4.01
N ALA A 554 -13.34 -22.96 -4.41
CA ALA A 554 -12.41 -23.62 -5.32
C ALA A 554 -11.92 -24.96 -4.74
N THR A 555 -11.55 -24.97 -3.45
CA THR A 555 -11.07 -26.18 -2.76
C THR A 555 -12.14 -27.27 -2.69
N LEU A 556 -13.38 -26.89 -2.30
CA LEU A 556 -14.50 -27.83 -2.23
C LEU A 556 -14.86 -28.42 -3.61
N LEU A 557 -14.96 -27.55 -4.61
CA LEU A 557 -15.30 -27.97 -5.97
C LEU A 557 -14.19 -28.83 -6.58
N GLN A 558 -12.93 -28.50 -6.34
CA GLN A 558 -11.79 -29.29 -6.78
C GLN A 558 -11.77 -30.68 -6.12
N ALA A 559 -12.01 -30.75 -4.80
CA ALA A 559 -12.08 -32.00 -4.07
C ALA A 559 -13.20 -32.93 -4.59
N LYS A 560 -14.35 -32.35 -5.01
CA LYS A 560 -15.50 -33.12 -5.52
C LYS A 560 -15.36 -33.54 -6.97
N SER A 561 -14.83 -32.63 -7.80
CA SER A 561 -14.78 -32.84 -9.26
C SER A 561 -13.47 -33.45 -9.76
N GLY A 562 -12.38 -33.31 -8.98
CA GLY A 562 -11.01 -33.63 -9.43
C GLY A 562 -10.48 -32.66 -10.51
N LEU A 563 -11.18 -31.55 -10.78
CA LEU A 563 -10.88 -30.61 -11.85
C LEU A 563 -10.24 -29.34 -11.27
N ASN A 564 -9.40 -28.70 -12.08
CA ASN A 564 -8.84 -27.40 -11.72
C ASN A 564 -9.93 -26.32 -11.83
N ILE A 565 -10.13 -25.56 -10.77
CA ILE A 565 -11.12 -24.49 -10.65
C ILE A 565 -10.38 -23.16 -10.66
N LEU A 566 -10.70 -22.29 -11.62
CA LEU A 566 -10.16 -20.94 -11.69
C LEU A 566 -11.13 -19.96 -11.04
N THR A 567 -10.61 -19.07 -10.21
CA THR A 567 -11.40 -18.01 -9.58
C THR A 567 -10.84 -16.66 -9.92
N GLN A 568 -11.74 -15.67 -10.11
CA GLN A 568 -11.41 -14.26 -10.21
C GLN A 568 -12.30 -13.48 -9.25
N VAL A 569 -11.72 -12.56 -8.50
CA VAL A 569 -12.41 -11.91 -7.38
C VAL A 569 -12.24 -10.40 -7.44
N ASP A 570 -13.33 -9.69 -7.16
CA ASP A 570 -13.29 -8.27 -6.79
C ASP A 570 -14.06 -8.03 -5.47
N ALA A 571 -14.21 -6.77 -5.07
CA ALA A 571 -14.89 -6.41 -3.82
C ALA A 571 -16.39 -6.78 -3.79
N TYR A 572 -16.99 -7.04 -4.94
CA TYR A 572 -18.42 -7.21 -5.15
C TYR A 572 -18.80 -8.52 -5.82
N ARG A 573 -17.82 -9.28 -6.34
CA ARG A 573 -18.06 -10.47 -7.15
C ARG A 573 -16.98 -11.53 -6.97
N ILE A 574 -17.42 -12.79 -7.10
CA ILE A 574 -16.57 -13.96 -7.22
C ILE A 574 -16.97 -14.67 -8.51
N ALA A 575 -16.09 -14.71 -9.50
CA ALA A 575 -16.26 -15.50 -10.71
C ALA A 575 -15.55 -16.85 -10.57
N ILE A 576 -16.25 -17.94 -10.88
CA ILE A 576 -15.74 -19.31 -10.81
C ILE A 576 -15.87 -19.90 -12.21
N VAL A 577 -14.73 -20.22 -12.83
CA VAL A 577 -14.68 -20.86 -14.14
C VAL A 577 -14.37 -22.34 -13.98
N THR A 578 -15.24 -23.19 -14.52
CA THR A 578 -15.12 -24.65 -14.40
C THR A 578 -15.25 -25.31 -15.76
N PRO A 579 -14.59 -26.44 -16.01
CA PRO A 579 -14.77 -27.19 -17.25
C PRO A 579 -16.13 -27.93 -17.32
N VAL A 580 -16.89 -28.00 -16.24
CA VAL A 580 -18.18 -28.70 -16.13
C VAL A 580 -19.26 -27.71 -15.68
N LYS A 581 -20.45 -27.84 -16.22
CA LYS A 581 -21.61 -27.04 -15.80
C LYS A 581 -21.98 -27.33 -14.36
N LEU A 582 -21.84 -26.33 -13.50
CA LEU A 582 -22.31 -26.37 -12.11
C LEU A 582 -23.74 -25.85 -12.01
N ASP A 583 -24.50 -26.44 -11.10
CA ASP A 583 -25.81 -25.92 -10.74
C ASP A 583 -25.69 -24.88 -9.63
N PRO A 584 -26.16 -23.62 -9.85
CA PRO A 584 -26.12 -22.55 -8.84
C PRO A 584 -26.81 -22.91 -7.53
N ASN A 585 -27.93 -23.66 -7.58
CA ASN A 585 -28.66 -24.07 -6.39
C ASN A 585 -27.86 -25.08 -5.54
N SER A 586 -27.16 -26.00 -6.19
CA SER A 586 -26.28 -26.95 -5.52
C SER A 586 -25.16 -26.20 -4.79
N LEU A 587 -24.55 -25.22 -5.45
CA LEU A 587 -23.49 -24.38 -4.87
C LEU A 587 -23.98 -23.56 -3.67
N ALA A 588 -25.16 -22.93 -3.78
CA ALA A 588 -25.77 -22.19 -2.69
C ALA A 588 -26.07 -23.09 -1.47
N ASN A 589 -26.62 -24.28 -1.71
CA ASN A 589 -26.92 -25.23 -0.65
C ASN A 589 -25.64 -25.76 0.05
N GLU A 590 -24.55 -25.88 -0.66
CA GLU A 590 -23.25 -26.26 -0.07
C GLU A 590 -22.70 -25.17 0.85
N LEU A 591 -22.72 -23.92 0.39
CA LEU A 591 -22.29 -22.77 1.19
C LEU A 591 -23.09 -22.66 2.50
N LEU A 592 -24.42 -22.84 2.42
CA LEU A 592 -25.31 -22.72 3.59
C LEU A 592 -25.12 -23.87 4.61
N LYS A 593 -24.52 -25.00 4.23
CA LYS A 593 -24.28 -26.14 5.11
C LYS A 593 -22.96 -26.08 5.84
N LEU A 594 -22.03 -25.24 5.43
CA LEU A 594 -20.71 -25.13 6.06
C LEU A 594 -20.81 -24.63 7.49
N SER A 595 -20.30 -25.41 8.42
CA SER A 595 -20.09 -24.96 9.79
C SER A 595 -18.82 -24.11 9.94
N PRO A 596 -18.69 -23.27 10.95
CA PRO A 596 -17.46 -22.49 11.22
C PRO A 596 -16.20 -23.34 11.36
N ASP A 597 -16.32 -24.55 11.96
CA ASP A 597 -15.19 -25.46 12.16
C ASP A 597 -14.73 -26.08 10.82
N GLU A 598 -15.68 -26.46 9.96
CA GLU A 598 -15.38 -26.93 8.61
C GLU A 598 -14.71 -25.84 7.77
N VAL A 599 -15.24 -24.61 7.81
CA VAL A 599 -14.63 -23.44 7.16
C VAL A 599 -13.19 -23.25 7.62
N SER A 600 -12.94 -23.30 8.92
CA SER A 600 -11.59 -23.15 9.51
C SER A 600 -10.64 -24.22 9.01
N THR A 601 -11.11 -25.47 8.96
CA THR A 601 -10.32 -26.63 8.48
C THR A 601 -10.00 -26.52 6.99
N ILE A 602 -10.99 -26.14 6.18
CA ILE A 602 -10.81 -25.96 4.73
C ILE A 602 -9.81 -24.84 4.45
N ILE A 603 -9.96 -23.68 5.13
CA ILE A 603 -9.03 -22.56 4.98
C ILE A 603 -7.61 -22.99 5.33
N GLY A 604 -7.41 -23.69 6.44
CA GLY A 604 -6.09 -24.17 6.87
C GLY A 604 -5.39 -24.99 5.78
N SER A 605 -6.08 -26.00 5.23
CA SER A 605 -5.51 -26.82 4.15
C SER A 605 -5.37 -26.10 2.81
N ALA A 606 -6.31 -25.23 2.48
CA ALA A 606 -6.33 -24.49 1.22
C ALA A 606 -5.21 -23.46 1.14
N VAL A 607 -4.98 -22.70 2.22
CA VAL A 607 -3.93 -21.67 2.28
C VAL A 607 -2.54 -22.27 2.07
N GLU A 608 -2.26 -23.45 2.65
CA GLU A 608 -0.96 -24.12 2.51
C GLU A 608 -0.61 -24.46 1.05
N SER A 609 -1.61 -24.65 0.20
CA SER A 609 -1.44 -24.98 -1.22
C SER A 609 -1.24 -23.72 -2.11
N THR A 610 -1.37 -22.51 -1.57
CA THR A 610 -1.26 -21.29 -2.35
C THR A 610 0.20 -20.86 -2.58
N GLU A 611 0.48 -20.30 -3.76
CA GLU A 611 1.79 -19.71 -4.07
C GLU A 611 2.16 -18.59 -3.10
N LEU A 612 1.17 -17.79 -2.66
CA LEU A 612 1.37 -16.71 -1.70
C LEU A 612 1.84 -17.24 -0.33
N PHE A 613 1.27 -18.37 0.13
CA PHE A 613 1.73 -19.02 1.36
C PHE A 613 3.15 -19.54 1.22
N ALA A 614 3.46 -20.25 0.14
CA ALA A 614 4.79 -20.78 -0.14
C ALA A 614 5.83 -19.64 -0.18
N TRP A 615 5.52 -18.51 -0.85
CA TRP A 615 6.37 -17.33 -0.92
C TRP A 615 6.56 -16.68 0.46
N ARG A 616 5.50 -16.46 1.23
CA ARG A 616 5.59 -15.90 2.58
C ARG A 616 6.34 -16.83 3.54
N HIS A 617 6.06 -18.13 3.48
CA HIS A 617 6.75 -19.14 4.28
C HIS A 617 8.27 -19.12 4.02
N TRP A 618 8.66 -19.05 2.74
CA TRP A 618 10.06 -18.95 2.34
C TRP A 618 10.76 -17.74 2.97
N HIS A 619 10.16 -16.57 2.89
CA HIS A 619 10.72 -15.36 3.49
C HIS A 619 10.79 -15.42 5.01
N ILE A 620 9.79 -16.01 5.66
CA ILE A 620 9.80 -16.24 7.10
C ILE A 620 10.91 -17.23 7.47
N ALA A 621 11.06 -18.33 6.74
CA ALA A 621 12.12 -19.34 6.97
C ALA A 621 13.52 -18.72 6.84
N LYS A 622 13.75 -17.84 5.86
CA LYS A 622 14.99 -17.04 5.76
C LYS A 622 15.22 -16.18 7.01
N ARG A 623 14.20 -15.48 7.49
CA ARG A 623 14.29 -14.62 8.67
C ARG A 623 14.50 -15.39 9.97
N PHE A 624 14.03 -16.61 10.05
CA PHE A 624 14.37 -17.52 11.16
C PHE A 624 15.74 -18.16 11.03
N GLY A 625 16.46 -17.93 9.93
CA GLY A 625 17.76 -18.55 9.66
C GLY A 625 17.68 -20.06 9.35
N ALA A 626 16.51 -20.59 9.06
CA ALA A 626 16.28 -21.98 8.65
C ALA A 626 16.78 -22.23 7.23
N VAL A 627 16.78 -21.19 6.40
CA VAL A 627 17.29 -21.21 5.02
C VAL A 627 18.37 -20.13 4.89
N GLU A 628 19.41 -20.38 4.10
CA GLU A 628 20.46 -19.39 3.87
C GLU A 628 19.90 -18.22 3.03
N SER A 629 20.34 -16.98 3.33
CA SER A 629 19.87 -15.77 2.66
C SER A 629 20.14 -15.74 1.15
N LYS A 630 21.13 -16.52 0.69
CA LYS A 630 21.50 -16.67 -0.72
C LYS A 630 20.90 -17.90 -1.42
N ALA A 631 20.09 -18.69 -0.72
CA ALA A 631 19.37 -19.77 -1.36
C ALA A 631 18.26 -19.20 -2.24
N ASP A 632 18.23 -19.64 -3.50
CA ASP A 632 17.24 -19.26 -4.50
C ASP A 632 15.93 -20.03 -4.35
#